data_debc3e9829423466fa4d6193c15a66e8
#
_entry.id   debc3e9829423466fa4d6193c15a66e8
#
_cell.length_a   1.000
_cell.length_b   1.000
_cell.length_c   1.000
_cell.angle_alpha   90.00
_cell.angle_beta   90.00
_cell.angle_gamma   90.00
#
_symmetry.space_group_name_H-M   'P 1'
#
loop_
_entity.id
_entity.type
_entity.pdbx_description
1 polymer ?
#
loop_
_entity_poly.entity_id
_entity_poly.type
_entity_poly.pdbx_seq_one_letter_code
_entity_poly.pdbx_strand_id
1 'polypeptide(L)'
;MTSHPMQSAAPIDPGPPPGLAPASRREVHRAMLAYLGVPFTLCLVPLAIYLAGLRGGGFARWHAGQALNVAVTALLYTVSGLIVAGVLALDSVQVATLVAVPLLAALWISVLVALVRAASAASRGEQLPVPRWLRLSR
;
A
#
# COMPACT_ATOMS: atom_id res chain seq x y z
N MET A 1 29.18 48.30 -25.00
CA MET A 1 27.90 47.58 -24.76
C MET A 1 28.23 46.08 -24.79
N THR A 2 28.50 45.48 -23.67
CA THR A 2 28.81 44.04 -23.52
C THR A 2 27.58 43.36 -22.97
N SER A 3 26.85 42.64 -23.84
CA SER A 3 25.72 41.83 -23.50
C SER A 3 26.22 40.56 -22.78
N HIS A 4 25.97 40.46 -21.46
CA HIS A 4 26.11 39.22 -20.72
C HIS A 4 25.06 38.23 -21.22
N PRO A 5 25.43 36.99 -21.61
CA PRO A 5 24.44 35.95 -21.87
C PRO A 5 23.79 35.56 -20.55
N MET A 6 22.45 35.66 -20.50
CA MET A 6 21.63 35.08 -19.43
C MET A 6 21.96 33.57 -19.32
N GLN A 7 22.71 33.19 -18.31
CA GLN A 7 22.81 31.78 -17.93
C GLN A 7 21.43 31.31 -17.55
N SER A 8 20.84 30.46 -18.39
CA SER A 8 19.63 29.71 -18.08
C SER A 8 19.90 28.90 -16.81
N ALA A 9 19.31 29.31 -15.70
CA ALA A 9 19.36 28.56 -14.46
C ALA A 9 18.82 27.16 -14.73
N ALA A 10 19.65 26.14 -14.62
CA ALA A 10 19.23 24.74 -14.66
C ALA A 10 18.12 24.54 -13.61
N PRO A 11 17.08 23.74 -13.91
CA PRO A 11 16.04 23.45 -12.95
C PRO A 11 16.73 22.92 -11.67
N ILE A 12 16.49 23.59 -10.55
CA ILE A 12 16.94 23.11 -9.22
C ILE A 12 16.16 21.82 -9.01
N ASP A 13 16.84 20.67 -9.16
CA ASP A 13 16.31 19.38 -8.75
C ASP A 13 16.00 19.50 -7.24
N PRO A 14 14.74 19.46 -6.80
CA PRO A 14 14.43 19.46 -5.39
C PRO A 14 14.93 18.13 -4.83
N GLY A 15 16.17 18.10 -4.37
CA GLY A 15 16.77 16.93 -3.74
C GLY A 15 15.80 16.29 -2.73
N PRO A 16 16.02 15.03 -2.34
CA PRO A 16 15.12 14.30 -1.43
C PRO A 16 14.89 15.15 -0.18
N PRO A 17 13.65 15.17 0.34
CA PRO A 17 13.29 16.01 1.49
C PRO A 17 14.28 15.76 2.64
N PRO A 18 14.78 16.83 3.30
CA PRO A 18 15.79 16.71 4.34
C PRO A 18 15.26 15.83 5.49
N GLY A 19 15.94 14.70 5.73
CA GLY A 19 15.64 13.81 6.86
C GLY A 19 15.50 12.32 6.54
N LEU A 20 15.46 11.92 5.28
CA LEU A 20 15.45 10.49 4.92
C LEU A 20 16.83 10.06 4.44
N ALA A 21 17.60 9.44 5.35
CA ALA A 21 18.80 8.69 4.95
C ALA A 21 18.39 7.62 3.90
N PRO A 22 19.25 7.31 2.91
CA PRO A 22 18.97 6.26 1.93
C PRO A 22 18.62 4.96 2.66
N ALA A 23 17.47 4.37 2.28
CA ALA A 23 16.96 3.18 2.93
C ALA A 23 17.98 2.03 2.89
N SER A 24 18.28 1.44 4.03
CA SER A 24 19.19 0.30 4.10
C SER A 24 18.57 -0.91 3.40
N ARG A 25 19.38 -1.83 2.89
CA ARG A 25 18.89 -3.08 2.27
C ARG A 25 17.93 -3.84 3.20
N ARG A 26 18.17 -3.83 4.51
CA ARG A 26 17.30 -4.47 5.51
C ARG A 26 15.93 -3.79 5.61
N GLU A 27 15.88 -2.48 5.52
CA GLU A 27 14.63 -1.72 5.53
C GLU A 27 13.81 -1.95 4.26
N VAL A 28 14.47 -2.01 3.10
CA VAL A 28 13.82 -2.36 1.83
C VAL A 28 13.21 -3.76 1.90
N HIS A 29 13.94 -4.77 2.39
CA HIS A 29 13.40 -6.12 2.53
C HIS A 29 12.21 -6.18 3.50
N ARG A 30 12.28 -5.48 4.64
CA ARG A 30 11.15 -5.40 5.58
C ARG A 30 9.94 -4.70 4.96
N ALA A 31 10.15 -3.63 4.19
CA ALA A 31 9.07 -2.95 3.47
C ALA A 31 8.40 -3.87 2.44
N MET A 32 9.18 -4.64 1.67
CA MET A 32 8.65 -5.63 0.73
C MET A 32 7.86 -6.74 1.45
N LEU A 33 8.40 -7.30 2.55
CA LEU A 33 7.73 -8.32 3.35
C LEU A 33 6.42 -7.82 3.94
N ALA A 34 6.32 -6.53 4.29
CA ALA A 34 5.06 -5.97 4.76
C ALA A 34 3.95 -6.08 3.72
N TYR A 35 4.24 -5.84 2.44
CA TYR A 35 3.25 -5.95 1.37
C TYR A 35 2.98 -7.40 0.97
N LEU A 36 4.04 -8.21 0.80
CA LEU A 36 3.91 -9.62 0.41
C LEU A 36 3.26 -10.46 1.52
N GLY A 37 3.36 -10.06 2.77
CA GLY A 37 2.72 -10.73 3.89
C GLY A 37 1.20 -10.56 3.93
N VAL A 38 0.65 -9.49 3.35
CA VAL A 38 -0.80 -9.21 3.41
C VAL A 38 -1.67 -10.37 2.90
N PRO A 39 -1.42 -10.98 1.72
CA PRO A 39 -2.26 -12.05 1.21
C PRO A 39 -2.28 -13.31 2.10
N PHE A 40 -1.19 -13.56 2.85
CA PHE A 40 -1.04 -14.78 3.66
C PHE A 40 -1.45 -14.59 5.12
N THR A 41 -1.20 -13.42 5.68
CA THR A 41 -1.36 -13.16 7.11
C THR A 41 -2.27 -11.97 7.39
N LEU A 42 -2.87 -11.37 6.34
CA LEU A 42 -3.67 -10.14 6.43
C LEU A 42 -2.88 -9.03 7.16
N CYS A 43 -3.29 -8.73 8.38
CA CYS A 43 -2.71 -7.64 9.17
C CYS A 43 -1.50 -8.02 10.02
N LEU A 44 -1.22 -9.32 10.24
CA LEU A 44 -0.22 -9.75 11.25
C LEU A 44 1.21 -9.35 10.88
N VAL A 45 1.67 -9.66 9.67
CA VAL A 45 3.03 -9.31 9.22
C VAL A 45 3.24 -7.80 9.11
N PRO A 46 2.36 -7.02 8.42
CA PRO A 46 2.53 -5.57 8.39
C PRO A 46 2.44 -4.92 9.77
N LEU A 47 1.59 -5.44 10.68
CA LEU A 47 1.51 -4.95 12.05
C LEU A 47 2.81 -5.22 12.82
N ALA A 48 3.35 -6.43 12.73
CA ALA A 48 4.62 -6.78 13.40
C ALA A 48 5.77 -5.89 12.90
N ILE A 49 5.87 -5.64 11.60
CA ILE A 49 6.90 -4.77 11.01
C ILE A 49 6.69 -3.31 11.43
N TYR A 50 5.43 -2.85 11.48
CA TYR A 50 5.08 -1.51 11.93
C TYR A 50 5.50 -1.29 13.40
N LEU A 51 5.18 -2.23 14.29
CA LEU A 51 5.54 -2.18 15.71
C LEU A 51 7.06 -2.27 15.92
N ALA A 52 7.74 -3.15 15.18
CA ALA A 52 9.19 -3.24 15.22
C ALA A 52 9.87 -1.93 14.74
N GLY A 53 9.27 -1.24 13.76
CA GLY A 53 9.74 0.04 13.24
C GLY A 53 9.55 1.24 14.19
N LEU A 54 8.80 1.09 15.29
CA LEU A 54 8.63 2.15 16.30
C LEU A 54 9.96 2.54 16.97
N ARG A 55 10.97 1.65 16.96
CA ARG A 55 12.27 1.83 17.60
C ARG A 55 13.40 2.30 16.69
N GLY A 56 13.15 2.62 15.40
CA GLY A 56 14.24 3.15 14.59
C GLY A 56 14.20 3.01 13.07
N GLY A 57 13.09 2.61 12.46
CA GLY A 57 13.02 2.41 11.00
C GLY A 57 11.95 3.27 10.31
N GLY A 58 12.28 4.52 9.93
CA GLY A 58 11.33 5.44 9.29
C GLY A 58 10.75 4.91 7.96
N PHE A 59 11.60 4.36 7.09
CA PHE A 59 11.20 3.85 5.77
C PHE A 59 10.33 2.59 5.87
N ALA A 60 10.81 1.55 6.57
CA ALA A 60 10.07 0.30 6.73
C ALA A 60 8.74 0.51 7.48
N ARG A 61 8.72 1.37 8.49
CA ARG A 61 7.52 1.73 9.24
C ARG A 61 6.48 2.42 8.36
N TRP A 62 6.91 3.35 7.51
CA TRP A 62 6.01 4.04 6.59
C TRP A 62 5.31 3.05 5.64
N HIS A 63 6.09 2.15 5.00
CA HIS A 63 5.56 1.12 4.12
C HIS A 63 4.67 0.11 4.86
N ALA A 64 5.05 -0.31 6.07
CA ALA A 64 4.24 -1.21 6.88
C ALA A 64 2.90 -0.57 7.29
N GLY A 65 2.88 0.73 7.59
CA GLY A 65 1.64 1.47 7.84
C GLY A 65 0.72 1.52 6.62
N GLN A 66 1.29 1.70 5.42
CA GLN A 66 0.53 1.66 4.17
C GLN A 66 -0.02 0.25 3.90
N ALA A 67 0.80 -0.80 4.09
CA ALA A 67 0.38 -2.20 3.93
C ALA A 67 -0.74 -2.55 4.91
N LEU A 68 -0.64 -2.10 6.16
CA LEU A 68 -1.66 -2.30 7.19
C LEU A 68 -2.98 -1.60 6.81
N ASN A 69 -2.93 -0.37 6.33
CA ASN A 69 -4.10 0.35 5.83
C ASN A 69 -4.80 -0.42 4.70
N VAL A 70 -4.04 -0.92 3.73
CA VAL A 70 -4.58 -1.73 2.62
C VAL A 70 -5.21 -3.01 3.17
N ALA A 71 -4.53 -3.70 4.09
CA ALA A 71 -5.01 -4.96 4.69
C ALA A 71 -6.34 -4.76 5.46
N VAL A 72 -6.42 -3.73 6.31
CA VAL A 72 -7.63 -3.41 7.07
C VAL A 72 -8.78 -3.02 6.15
N THR A 73 -8.50 -2.19 5.13
CA THR A 73 -9.51 -1.79 4.14
C THR A 73 -10.03 -3.01 3.36
N ALA A 74 -9.14 -3.88 2.88
CA ALA A 74 -9.52 -5.11 2.18
C ALA A 74 -10.35 -6.03 3.07
N LEU A 75 -9.98 -6.17 4.35
CA LEU A 75 -10.74 -6.95 5.32
C LEU A 75 -12.15 -6.39 5.52
N LEU A 76 -12.29 -5.08 5.73
CA LEU A 76 -13.58 -4.43 5.89
C LEU A 76 -14.49 -4.64 4.67
N TYR A 77 -13.97 -4.43 3.46
CA TYR A 77 -14.75 -4.68 2.23
C TYR A 77 -15.11 -6.15 2.06
N THR A 78 -14.20 -7.07 2.40
CA THR A 78 -14.48 -8.51 2.34
C THR A 78 -15.59 -8.89 3.32
N VAL A 79 -15.51 -8.45 4.57
CA VAL A 79 -16.54 -8.73 5.59
C VAL A 79 -17.88 -8.12 5.17
N SER A 80 -17.89 -6.86 4.70
CA SER A 80 -19.12 -6.21 4.22
C SER A 80 -19.71 -6.96 3.03
N GLY A 81 -18.87 -7.38 2.08
CA GLY A 81 -19.31 -8.17 0.92
C GLY A 81 -19.90 -9.52 1.31
N LEU A 82 -19.29 -10.19 2.30
CA LEU A 82 -19.82 -11.47 2.83
C LEU A 82 -21.17 -11.29 3.57
N ILE A 83 -21.31 -10.19 4.32
CA ILE A 83 -22.59 -9.87 4.97
C ILE A 83 -23.69 -9.67 3.91
N VAL A 84 -23.42 -8.87 2.89
CA VAL A 84 -24.37 -8.64 1.78
C VAL A 84 -24.68 -9.95 1.05
N ALA A 85 -23.66 -10.78 0.77
CA ALA A 85 -23.84 -12.08 0.17
C ALA A 85 -24.74 -13.00 1.04
N GLY A 86 -24.53 -12.99 2.36
CA GLY A 86 -25.35 -13.72 3.32
C GLY A 86 -26.81 -13.30 3.30
N VAL A 87 -27.07 -12.00 3.25
CA VAL A 87 -28.45 -11.47 3.15
C VAL A 87 -29.10 -11.87 1.83
N LEU A 88 -28.37 -11.76 0.71
CA LEU A 88 -28.90 -12.19 -0.61
C LEU A 88 -29.14 -13.70 -0.67
N ALA A 89 -28.35 -14.50 0.05
CA ALA A 89 -28.49 -15.95 0.07
C ALA A 89 -29.76 -16.40 0.79
N LEU A 90 -30.37 -15.58 1.65
CA LEU A 90 -31.66 -15.86 2.27
C LEU A 90 -32.79 -15.93 1.24
N ASP A 91 -32.69 -15.17 0.14
CA ASP A 91 -33.60 -15.18 -0.97
C ASP A 91 -33.20 -16.21 -2.02
N SER A 92 -31.96 -16.17 -2.49
CA SER A 92 -31.39 -17.10 -3.47
C SER A 92 -29.90 -17.25 -3.36
N VAL A 93 -29.44 -18.44 -3.00
CA VAL A 93 -27.99 -18.79 -2.96
C VAL A 93 -27.34 -18.63 -4.33
N GLN A 94 -28.07 -18.92 -5.42
CA GLN A 94 -27.54 -18.79 -6.76
C GLN A 94 -27.27 -17.32 -7.13
N VAL A 95 -28.21 -16.43 -6.83
CA VAL A 95 -28.06 -14.98 -7.05
C VAL A 95 -26.92 -14.43 -6.18
N ALA A 96 -26.88 -14.80 -4.89
CA ALA A 96 -25.81 -14.40 -3.98
C ALA A 96 -24.43 -14.79 -4.52
N THR A 97 -24.27 -16.03 -4.98
CA THR A 97 -23.00 -16.53 -5.52
C THR A 97 -22.61 -15.79 -6.80
N LEU A 98 -23.57 -15.61 -7.72
CA LEU A 98 -23.34 -14.94 -9.02
C LEU A 98 -22.88 -13.49 -8.84
N VAL A 99 -23.34 -12.81 -7.79
CA VAL A 99 -22.98 -11.42 -7.49
C VAL A 99 -21.73 -11.34 -6.62
N ALA A 100 -21.67 -12.10 -5.52
CA ALA A 100 -20.62 -11.96 -4.54
C ALA A 100 -19.26 -12.46 -5.05
N VAL A 101 -19.22 -13.58 -5.76
CA VAL A 101 -17.95 -14.16 -6.24
C VAL A 101 -17.20 -13.21 -7.16
N PRO A 102 -17.79 -12.66 -8.24
CA PRO A 102 -17.07 -11.74 -9.11
C PRO A 102 -16.68 -10.43 -8.40
N LEU A 103 -17.51 -9.91 -7.50
CA LEU A 103 -17.20 -8.68 -6.76
C LEU A 103 -16.02 -8.89 -5.81
N LEU A 104 -16.02 -9.98 -5.03
CA LEU A 104 -14.91 -10.31 -4.13
C LEU A 104 -13.64 -10.64 -4.91
N ALA A 105 -13.74 -11.35 -6.04
CA ALA A 105 -12.60 -11.62 -6.91
C ALA A 105 -12.00 -10.32 -7.46
N ALA A 106 -12.83 -9.40 -7.97
CA ALA A 106 -12.38 -8.11 -8.47
C ALA A 106 -11.71 -7.26 -7.37
N LEU A 107 -12.28 -7.26 -6.14
CA LEU A 107 -11.67 -6.61 -4.98
C LEU A 107 -10.26 -7.17 -4.73
N TRP A 108 -10.12 -8.49 -4.58
CA TRP A 108 -8.84 -9.10 -4.25
C TRP A 108 -7.81 -8.98 -5.37
N ILE A 109 -8.21 -9.06 -6.64
CA ILE A 109 -7.32 -8.78 -7.77
C ILE A 109 -6.80 -7.33 -7.69
N SER A 110 -7.67 -6.37 -7.42
CA SER A 110 -7.30 -4.97 -7.29
C SER A 110 -6.33 -4.73 -6.12
N VAL A 111 -6.58 -5.37 -4.99
CA VAL A 111 -5.69 -5.33 -3.81
C VAL A 111 -4.34 -5.95 -4.14
N LEU A 112 -4.30 -7.12 -4.78
CA LEU A 112 -3.04 -7.78 -5.17
C LEU A 112 -2.22 -6.91 -6.13
N VAL A 113 -2.85 -6.32 -7.14
CA VAL A 113 -2.17 -5.40 -8.06
C VAL A 113 -1.59 -4.20 -7.32
N ALA A 114 -2.36 -3.60 -6.40
CA ALA A 114 -1.87 -2.48 -5.59
C ALA A 114 -0.69 -2.88 -4.69
N LEU A 115 -0.73 -4.06 -4.06
CA LEU A 115 0.35 -4.59 -3.22
C LEU A 115 1.62 -4.87 -4.02
N VAL A 116 1.51 -5.49 -5.20
CA VAL A 116 2.65 -5.76 -6.08
C VAL A 116 3.30 -4.46 -6.55
N ARG A 117 2.50 -3.48 -6.95
CA ARG A 117 3.02 -2.14 -7.35
C ARG A 117 3.72 -1.44 -6.18
N ALA A 118 3.14 -1.50 -4.98
CA ALA A 118 3.74 -0.92 -3.79
C ALA A 118 5.03 -1.65 -3.38
N ALA A 119 5.06 -2.98 -3.44
CA ALA A 119 6.25 -3.78 -3.18
C ALA A 119 7.37 -3.49 -4.19
N SER A 120 7.05 -3.36 -5.48
CA SER A 120 8.01 -3.01 -6.53
C SER A 120 8.57 -1.59 -6.36
N ALA A 121 7.78 -0.64 -5.89
CA ALA A 121 8.27 0.71 -5.56
C ALA A 121 9.16 0.68 -4.32
N ALA A 122 8.78 -0.06 -3.28
CA ALA A 122 9.59 -0.24 -2.08
C ALA A 122 10.96 -0.87 -2.41
N SER A 123 11.02 -1.80 -3.37
CA SER A 123 12.28 -2.40 -3.82
C SER A 123 13.23 -1.40 -4.51
N ARG A 124 12.69 -0.33 -5.10
CA ARG A 124 13.46 0.77 -5.69
C ARG A 124 13.81 1.88 -4.69
N GLY A 125 13.40 1.74 -3.43
CA GLY A 125 13.57 2.78 -2.41
C GLY A 125 12.60 3.96 -2.55
N GLU A 126 11.56 3.84 -3.38
CA GLU A 126 10.58 4.88 -3.64
C GLU A 126 9.43 4.85 -2.62
N GLN A 127 8.96 6.03 -2.22
CA GLN A 127 7.77 6.19 -1.38
C GLN A 127 6.55 6.52 -2.26
N LEU A 128 5.95 5.51 -2.88
CA LEU A 128 4.71 5.71 -3.65
C LEU A 128 3.51 5.78 -2.70
N PRO A 129 2.72 6.87 -2.75
CA PRO A 129 1.50 6.95 -1.98
C PRO A 129 0.45 5.97 -2.50
N VAL A 130 -0.13 5.17 -1.61
CA VAL A 130 -1.26 4.27 -1.94
C VAL A 130 -2.46 5.09 -2.43
N PRO A 131 -3.23 4.58 -3.42
CA PRO A 131 -4.45 5.25 -3.91
C PRO A 131 -5.38 5.69 -2.79
N ARG A 132 -6.03 6.84 -2.96
CA ARG A 132 -6.84 7.48 -1.90
C ARG A 132 -7.97 6.60 -1.36
N TRP A 133 -8.57 5.75 -2.20
CA TRP A 133 -9.66 4.84 -1.83
C TRP A 133 -9.22 3.68 -0.91
N LEU A 134 -7.91 3.42 -0.81
CA LEU A 134 -7.30 2.43 0.10
C LEU A 134 -6.75 3.06 1.40
N ARG A 135 -6.94 4.36 1.63
CA ARG A 135 -6.47 5.05 2.84
C ARG A 135 -7.61 5.25 3.80
N LEU A 136 -7.50 4.66 5.00
CA LEU A 136 -8.43 4.89 6.11
C LEU A 136 -8.11 6.16 6.91
N SER A 137 -6.85 6.62 6.87
CA SER A 137 -6.41 7.84 7.59
C SER A 137 -5.36 8.61 6.79
N ARG A 138 -5.29 9.92 7.04
CA ARG A 138 -4.22 10.81 6.57
C ARG A 138 -3.00 10.73 7.46
#